data_8d0dc2a17961533f9f05324b91bb9fa7
#
_entry.id   8d0dc2a17961533f9f05324b91bb9fa7
#
_cell.length_a   1.000
_cell.length_b   1.000
_cell.length_c   1.000
_cell.angle_alpha   90.00
_cell.angle_beta   90.00
_cell.angle_gamma   90.00
#
_symmetry.space_group_name_H-M   'P 1'
#
loop_
_entity.id
_entity.type
_entity.pdbx_description
1 polymer ?
#
loop_
_entity_poly.entity_id
_entity_poly.type
_entity_poly.pdbx_seq_one_letter_code
_entity_poly.pdbx_strand_id
1 'polypeptide(L)'
;MKQVYYFVFLAVLALASAATKADTPVKIKVDDAARVTVKVNYAPVAVVTGTNTVNVPQYGSVQIEARQGFYLKSVTKTTGAGDATQQTIIGLTSCSLYISESDRNAMFTVKSGDLEAARTGSCTVTVDHAAKVKMMRYESQTAVDLTDGDNTVKWIPNTEKTLVISNRNYGEAPIYKVAVDGQDVVPSDGQYFVVPRQGSTIVITAGYPDTDCPVTFRFNDASAKGVLSGVTVDGTAVSNFLEAGFTVKAGSKLSLKFDKTNYFLDAFKVNGTPATVYGTYECYVREATAFDIQAHRYATVKATLTVDKAANITAYEGQSYDNKVITLRDGENTLELSEKNNLVQLKPNSGCRIESVKADGTVQSADYDGAYNIRLTEGMKIDVTTSAVVRDQKATVFIDDISLAGYGFNFYRSDHSTVPMQTGENTVMFSADDHHFLLAAYGNDLGKMEVKLNGTKLAPSYPGGTSFEFDLKNNDRLEVFLKGAPTGIGTIGQARSGEAAVYRLDGTRVQGTGLSKGIYIINGKKTAINKR
;
A
#
# COMPACT_ATOMS: atom_id res chain seq x y z
N MET A 1 -42.34 10.82 18.28
CA MET A 1 -42.64 11.87 17.23
C MET A 1 -41.56 12.99 17.13
N LYS A 2 -40.53 13.05 18.00
CA LYS A 2 -39.46 14.07 17.86
C LYS A 2 -38.27 13.67 16.96
N GLN A 3 -38.10 12.38 16.64
CA GLN A 3 -36.97 11.92 15.80
C GLN A 3 -37.24 11.97 14.28
N VAL A 4 -38.51 12.07 13.85
CA VAL A 4 -38.85 12.12 12.42
C VAL A 4 -38.61 13.51 11.83
N TYR A 5 -38.71 14.58 12.64
CA TYR A 5 -38.49 15.95 12.16
C TYR A 5 -36.99 16.27 11.92
N TYR A 6 -36.07 15.61 12.61
CA TYR A 6 -34.62 15.81 12.39
C TYR A 6 -34.13 15.20 11.06
N PHE A 7 -34.71 14.08 10.65
CA PHE A 7 -34.33 13.44 9.39
C PHE A 7 -34.86 14.17 8.15
N VAL A 8 -36.03 14.76 8.26
CA VAL A 8 -36.62 15.54 7.15
C VAL A 8 -35.88 16.88 6.99
N PHE A 9 -35.43 17.52 8.08
CA PHE A 9 -34.68 18.78 8.00
C PHE A 9 -33.24 18.59 7.48
N LEU A 10 -32.55 17.47 7.80
CA LEU A 10 -31.24 17.14 7.22
C LEU A 10 -31.39 16.78 5.72
N ALA A 11 -32.45 16.08 5.32
CA ALA A 11 -32.66 15.74 3.92
C ALA A 11 -32.99 16.99 3.06
N VAL A 12 -33.68 17.99 3.61
CA VAL A 12 -33.97 19.24 2.90
C VAL A 12 -32.76 20.18 2.86
N LEU A 13 -31.86 20.18 3.88
CA LEU A 13 -30.63 20.95 3.82
C LEU A 13 -29.55 20.29 2.91
N ALA A 14 -29.54 18.95 2.78
CA ALA A 14 -28.70 18.27 1.82
C ALA A 14 -29.12 18.49 0.35
N LEU A 15 -30.40 18.81 0.11
CA LEU A 15 -30.90 19.16 -1.22
C LEU A 15 -30.72 20.65 -1.60
N ALA A 16 -30.34 21.50 -0.66
CA ALA A 16 -30.27 22.95 -0.91
C ALA A 16 -28.83 23.48 -1.19
N SER A 17 -27.80 22.63 -1.21
CA SER A 17 -26.42 23.09 -1.43
C SER A 17 -25.68 22.45 -2.60
N ALA A 18 -26.30 21.61 -3.41
CA ALA A 18 -25.77 21.23 -4.72
C ALA A 18 -26.44 22.15 -5.76
N ALA A 19 -25.79 23.23 -6.14
CA ALA A 19 -26.00 23.80 -7.45
C ALA A 19 -25.67 22.69 -8.45
N THR A 20 -26.66 21.91 -8.88
CA THR A 20 -26.50 20.88 -9.92
C THR A 20 -26.06 21.63 -11.16
N LYS A 21 -24.75 21.55 -11.46
CA LYS A 21 -24.29 21.99 -12.78
C LYS A 21 -25.11 21.23 -13.82
N ALA A 22 -25.58 21.95 -14.83
CA ALA A 22 -26.41 21.37 -15.87
C ALA A 22 -25.70 20.21 -16.57
N ASP A 23 -26.44 19.15 -16.86
CA ASP A 23 -25.94 18.01 -17.63
C ASP A 23 -25.28 18.47 -18.95
N THR A 24 -24.27 17.74 -19.36
CA THR A 24 -23.60 17.99 -20.65
C THR A 24 -24.29 17.19 -21.75
N PRO A 25 -25.01 17.81 -22.68
CA PRO A 25 -25.62 17.13 -23.80
C PRO A 25 -24.54 16.71 -24.81
N VAL A 26 -24.54 15.45 -25.19
CA VAL A 26 -23.70 14.89 -26.27
C VAL A 26 -24.59 14.23 -27.32
N LYS A 27 -24.09 14.14 -28.54
CA LYS A 27 -24.79 13.47 -29.66
C LYS A 27 -24.14 12.12 -29.89
N ILE A 28 -24.95 11.07 -29.93
CA ILE A 28 -24.48 9.69 -30.23
C ILE A 28 -25.18 9.24 -31.51
N LYS A 29 -24.43 9.14 -32.61
CA LYS A 29 -24.93 8.64 -33.88
C LYS A 29 -24.65 7.14 -33.98
N VAL A 30 -25.71 6.35 -33.93
CA VAL A 30 -25.66 4.88 -33.97
C VAL A 30 -26.07 4.40 -35.35
N ASP A 31 -25.26 3.53 -35.98
CA ASP A 31 -25.57 2.96 -37.32
C ASP A 31 -26.71 1.93 -37.25
N ASP A 32 -26.80 1.16 -36.17
CA ASP A 32 -27.84 0.18 -35.92
C ASP A 32 -28.09 0.03 -34.41
N ALA A 33 -29.19 0.53 -33.90
CA ALA A 33 -29.54 0.47 -32.47
C ALA A 33 -29.80 -0.95 -31.95
N ALA A 34 -30.14 -1.90 -32.85
CA ALA A 34 -30.31 -3.31 -32.46
C ALA A 34 -28.99 -3.99 -32.07
N ARG A 35 -27.86 -3.42 -32.50
CA ARG A 35 -26.52 -4.00 -32.30
C ARG A 35 -25.77 -3.46 -31.10
N VAL A 36 -26.22 -2.35 -30.52
CA VAL A 36 -25.50 -1.67 -29.42
C VAL A 36 -26.41 -1.35 -28.25
N THR A 37 -25.80 -1.20 -27.09
CA THR A 37 -26.41 -0.66 -25.89
C THR A 37 -25.61 0.58 -25.48
N VAL A 38 -26.31 1.68 -25.13
CA VAL A 38 -25.69 2.88 -24.59
C VAL A 38 -26.11 3.01 -23.14
N LYS A 39 -25.14 3.29 -22.26
CA LYS A 39 -25.36 3.53 -20.83
C LYS A 39 -24.76 4.87 -20.41
N VAL A 40 -25.41 5.56 -19.49
CA VAL A 40 -24.87 6.74 -18.81
C VAL A 40 -24.71 6.39 -17.35
N ASN A 41 -23.51 6.51 -16.83
CA ASN A 41 -23.19 6.11 -15.45
C ASN A 41 -23.73 4.69 -15.14
N TYR A 42 -23.46 3.73 -16.05
CA TYR A 42 -23.92 2.34 -15.99
C TYR A 42 -25.45 2.13 -16.16
N ALA A 43 -26.26 3.18 -16.20
CA ALA A 43 -27.70 3.06 -16.45
C ALA A 43 -27.99 3.04 -17.95
N PRO A 44 -28.77 2.06 -18.48
CA PRO A 44 -29.08 1.98 -19.90
C PRO A 44 -29.97 3.16 -20.36
N VAL A 45 -29.62 3.70 -21.51
CA VAL A 45 -30.38 4.76 -22.18
C VAL A 45 -30.92 4.22 -23.49
N ALA A 46 -32.21 4.47 -23.75
CA ALA A 46 -32.82 4.10 -25.01
C ALA A 46 -32.24 4.95 -26.16
N VAL A 47 -31.76 4.26 -27.21
CA VAL A 47 -31.26 4.89 -28.43
C VAL A 47 -31.97 4.31 -29.65
N VAL A 48 -32.08 5.10 -30.69
CA VAL A 48 -32.59 4.69 -32.00
C VAL A 48 -31.48 4.77 -33.04
N THR A 49 -31.63 4.07 -34.14
CA THR A 49 -30.73 4.20 -35.30
C THR A 49 -30.72 5.63 -35.80
N GLY A 50 -29.55 6.21 -35.97
CA GLY A 50 -29.37 7.63 -36.26
C GLY A 50 -28.79 8.41 -35.07
N THR A 51 -29.05 9.70 -35.04
CA THR A 51 -28.48 10.62 -34.03
C THR A 51 -29.40 10.75 -32.81
N ASN A 52 -28.85 10.45 -31.65
CA ASN A 52 -29.51 10.56 -30.35
C ASN A 52 -28.83 11.67 -29.53
N THR A 53 -29.60 12.48 -28.78
CA THR A 53 -29.05 13.40 -27.80
C THR A 53 -29.13 12.75 -26.43
N VAL A 54 -27.99 12.64 -25.75
CA VAL A 54 -27.87 12.04 -24.43
C VAL A 54 -27.33 13.07 -23.45
N ASN A 55 -28.01 13.29 -22.34
CA ASN A 55 -27.58 14.19 -21.28
C ASN A 55 -26.73 13.41 -20.28
N VAL A 56 -25.52 13.87 -20.04
CA VAL A 56 -24.54 13.22 -19.15
C VAL A 56 -24.30 14.13 -17.96
N PRO A 57 -24.50 13.64 -16.71
CA PRO A 57 -24.20 14.40 -15.52
C PRO A 57 -22.74 14.85 -15.47
N GLN A 58 -22.45 15.92 -14.73
CA GLN A 58 -21.06 16.38 -14.55
C GLN A 58 -20.19 15.22 -14.02
N TYR A 59 -19.00 15.05 -14.62
CA TYR A 59 -18.08 13.93 -14.38
C TYR A 59 -18.68 12.54 -14.70
N GLY A 60 -19.76 12.51 -15.47
CA GLY A 60 -20.37 11.26 -15.90
C GLY A 60 -19.63 10.59 -17.03
N SER A 61 -19.95 9.32 -17.25
CA SER A 61 -19.42 8.51 -18.34
C SER A 61 -20.52 8.00 -19.24
N VAL A 62 -20.19 7.86 -20.52
CA VAL A 62 -21.02 7.14 -21.50
C VAL A 62 -20.31 5.85 -21.83
N GLN A 63 -21.02 4.74 -21.71
CA GLN A 63 -20.55 3.42 -22.14
C GLN A 63 -21.35 2.98 -23.36
N ILE A 64 -20.64 2.55 -24.38
CA ILE A 64 -21.21 2.01 -25.61
C ILE A 64 -20.77 0.55 -25.69
N GLU A 65 -21.71 -0.37 -25.68
CA GLU A 65 -21.46 -1.80 -25.69
C GLU A 65 -22.10 -2.46 -26.90
N ALA A 66 -21.37 -3.31 -27.60
CA ALA A 66 -21.95 -4.19 -28.60
C ALA A 66 -22.80 -5.26 -27.90
N ARG A 67 -23.98 -5.56 -28.46
CA ARG A 67 -24.80 -6.68 -28.01
C ARG A 67 -24.19 -8.02 -28.46
N GLN A 68 -24.62 -9.09 -27.83
CA GLN A 68 -24.15 -10.45 -28.19
C GLN A 68 -24.28 -10.71 -29.70
N GLY A 69 -23.21 -11.26 -30.31
CA GLY A 69 -23.12 -11.53 -31.74
C GLY A 69 -22.63 -10.36 -32.59
N PHE A 70 -22.44 -9.18 -31.99
CA PHE A 70 -21.99 -7.98 -32.70
C PHE A 70 -20.66 -7.45 -32.12
N TYR A 71 -20.03 -6.53 -32.84
CA TYR A 71 -18.82 -5.83 -32.39
C TYR A 71 -18.85 -4.35 -32.77
N LEU A 72 -18.05 -3.55 -32.10
CA LEU A 72 -17.83 -2.14 -32.43
C LEU A 72 -16.69 -2.04 -33.45
N LYS A 73 -17.00 -1.57 -34.67
CA LYS A 73 -15.99 -1.31 -35.72
C LYS A 73 -15.20 -0.04 -35.39
N SER A 74 -15.90 1.00 -34.96
CA SER A 74 -15.31 2.27 -34.58
C SER A 74 -16.25 3.08 -33.70
N VAL A 75 -15.66 3.87 -32.80
CA VAL A 75 -16.31 4.97 -32.10
C VAL A 75 -15.45 6.20 -32.34
N THR A 76 -15.99 7.22 -33.01
CA THR A 76 -15.26 8.43 -33.40
C THR A 76 -15.92 9.65 -32.79
N LYS A 77 -15.17 10.43 -32.03
CA LYS A 77 -15.60 11.73 -31.49
C LYS A 77 -15.29 12.84 -32.50
N THR A 78 -16.29 13.64 -32.82
CA THR A 78 -16.15 14.86 -33.63
C THR A 78 -16.58 16.05 -32.80
N THR A 79 -15.69 17.05 -32.67
CA THR A 79 -15.98 18.31 -31.98
C THR A 79 -16.54 19.35 -32.96
N GLY A 80 -17.02 20.49 -32.45
CA GLY A 80 -17.52 21.60 -33.28
C GLY A 80 -16.48 22.21 -34.23
N ALA A 81 -15.18 21.98 -33.99
CA ALA A 81 -14.09 22.40 -34.86
C ALA A 81 -13.86 21.44 -36.07
N GLY A 82 -14.60 20.33 -36.13
CA GLY A 82 -14.52 19.37 -37.24
C GLY A 82 -13.44 18.27 -37.07
N ASP A 83 -12.60 18.35 -36.05
CA ASP A 83 -11.58 17.33 -35.79
C ASP A 83 -12.22 16.02 -35.30
N ALA A 84 -11.82 14.92 -35.91
CA ALA A 84 -12.31 13.59 -35.56
C ALA A 84 -11.25 12.78 -34.82
N THR A 85 -11.57 12.30 -33.62
CA THR A 85 -10.67 11.47 -32.80
C THR A 85 -11.26 10.09 -32.59
N GLN A 86 -10.49 9.05 -32.95
CA GLN A 86 -10.86 7.66 -32.71
C GLN A 86 -10.82 7.37 -31.22
N GLN A 87 -11.87 6.77 -30.67
CA GLN A 87 -11.94 6.35 -29.28
C GLN A 87 -11.45 4.90 -29.12
N THR A 88 -10.90 4.61 -27.97
CA THR A 88 -10.44 3.26 -27.64
C THR A 88 -11.61 2.30 -27.43
N ILE A 89 -11.58 1.18 -28.15
CA ILE A 89 -12.56 0.08 -27.99
C ILE A 89 -11.87 -1.04 -27.24
N ILE A 90 -12.46 -1.49 -26.15
CA ILE A 90 -11.95 -2.60 -25.33
C ILE A 90 -12.63 -3.90 -25.78
N GLY A 91 -11.84 -4.92 -26.11
CA GLY A 91 -12.33 -6.24 -26.48
C GLY A 91 -13.25 -6.24 -27.71
N LEU A 92 -13.19 -5.25 -28.57
CA LEU A 92 -14.10 -5.00 -29.71
C LEU A 92 -15.57 -4.80 -29.30
N THR A 93 -15.90 -4.92 -28.04
CA THR A 93 -17.30 -4.94 -27.58
C THR A 93 -17.70 -3.73 -26.74
N SER A 94 -16.74 -2.97 -26.19
CA SER A 94 -17.08 -1.84 -25.34
C SER A 94 -16.19 -0.61 -25.57
N CYS A 95 -16.77 0.58 -25.37
CA CYS A 95 -16.07 1.85 -25.38
C CYS A 95 -16.61 2.70 -24.23
N SER A 96 -15.72 3.18 -23.35
CA SER A 96 -16.06 4.06 -22.23
C SER A 96 -15.54 5.47 -22.51
N LEU A 97 -16.41 6.45 -22.40
CA LEU A 97 -16.15 7.85 -22.68
C LEU A 97 -16.41 8.66 -21.40
N TYR A 98 -15.41 9.35 -20.91
CA TYR A 98 -15.59 10.35 -19.86
C TYR A 98 -16.00 11.66 -20.51
N ILE A 99 -17.11 12.21 -20.07
CA ILE A 99 -17.70 13.41 -20.67
C ILE A 99 -17.39 14.62 -19.79
N SER A 100 -16.80 15.63 -20.40
CA SER A 100 -16.49 16.93 -19.80
C SER A 100 -17.34 18.04 -20.41
N GLU A 101 -17.31 19.22 -19.82
CA GLU A 101 -18.00 20.39 -20.38
C GLU A 101 -17.52 20.75 -21.80
N SER A 102 -16.25 20.47 -22.12
CA SER A 102 -15.72 20.67 -23.48
C SER A 102 -16.32 19.73 -24.52
N ASP A 103 -17.02 18.69 -24.09
CA ASP A 103 -17.71 17.72 -24.95
C ASP A 103 -19.15 18.12 -25.27
N ARG A 104 -19.60 19.26 -24.75
CA ARG A 104 -20.97 19.80 -25.03
C ARG A 104 -21.21 19.86 -26.54
N ASN A 105 -22.25 19.17 -26.98
CA ASN A 105 -22.62 18.99 -28.40
C ASN A 105 -21.61 18.21 -29.26
N ALA A 106 -20.59 17.60 -28.66
CA ALA A 106 -19.74 16.66 -29.41
C ALA A 106 -20.57 15.51 -29.98
N MET A 107 -20.19 15.05 -31.17
CA MET A 107 -20.84 13.90 -31.83
C MET A 107 -19.93 12.66 -31.73
N PHE A 108 -20.44 11.60 -31.12
CA PHE A 108 -19.82 10.29 -31.12
C PHE A 108 -20.50 9.41 -32.18
N THR A 109 -19.78 9.10 -33.25
CA THR A 109 -20.26 8.22 -34.32
C THR A 109 -19.87 6.80 -34.04
N VAL A 110 -20.83 5.93 -33.85
CA VAL A 110 -20.69 4.50 -33.54
C VAL A 110 -20.96 3.72 -34.81
N LYS A 111 -20.00 2.86 -35.19
CA LYS A 111 -20.17 1.88 -36.26
C LYS A 111 -20.05 0.47 -35.68
N SER A 112 -20.98 -0.37 -36.00
CA SER A 112 -21.08 -1.76 -35.52
C SER A 112 -21.03 -2.76 -36.66
N GLY A 113 -20.95 -4.04 -36.36
CA GLY A 113 -20.98 -5.12 -37.34
C GLY A 113 -21.34 -6.45 -36.74
N ASP A 114 -21.71 -7.38 -37.58
CA ASP A 114 -21.89 -8.77 -37.21
C ASP A 114 -20.54 -9.43 -36.99
N LEU A 115 -20.35 -10.04 -35.84
CA LEU A 115 -19.05 -10.58 -35.38
C LEU A 115 -18.68 -11.84 -36.21
N GLU A 116 -19.62 -12.74 -36.41
CA GLU A 116 -19.34 -13.99 -37.15
C GLU A 116 -19.16 -13.74 -38.66
N ALA A 117 -19.96 -12.85 -39.24
CA ALA A 117 -19.80 -12.47 -40.66
C ALA A 117 -18.46 -11.74 -40.91
N ALA A 118 -17.93 -11.03 -39.92
CA ALA A 118 -16.63 -10.36 -40.04
C ALA A 118 -15.43 -11.29 -39.93
N ARG A 119 -15.59 -12.49 -39.32
CA ARG A 119 -14.55 -13.49 -39.14
C ARG A 119 -14.30 -14.27 -40.41
N THR A 120 -13.62 -13.68 -41.35
CA THR A 120 -13.32 -14.27 -42.69
C THR A 120 -11.96 -15.00 -42.74
N GLY A 121 -11.04 -14.72 -41.82
CA GLY A 121 -9.82 -15.47 -41.65
C GLY A 121 -10.09 -16.84 -41.02
N SER A 122 -9.35 -17.88 -41.39
CA SER A 122 -9.47 -19.21 -40.81
C SER A 122 -8.15 -19.98 -40.78
N CYS A 123 -7.95 -20.77 -39.72
CA CYS A 123 -6.87 -21.74 -39.57
C CYS A 123 -7.41 -23.04 -39.00
N THR A 124 -6.62 -24.13 -39.13
CA THR A 124 -6.90 -25.39 -38.47
C THR A 124 -6.17 -25.44 -37.12
N VAL A 125 -6.88 -25.81 -36.07
CA VAL A 125 -6.32 -26.05 -34.74
C VAL A 125 -6.57 -27.49 -34.36
N THR A 126 -5.51 -28.29 -34.30
CA THR A 126 -5.56 -29.69 -33.86
C THR A 126 -5.20 -29.74 -32.38
N VAL A 127 -6.02 -30.36 -31.55
CA VAL A 127 -5.79 -30.49 -30.12
C VAL A 127 -6.08 -31.92 -29.65
N ASP A 128 -5.21 -32.43 -28.76
CA ASP A 128 -5.32 -33.80 -28.22
C ASP A 128 -6.21 -33.89 -26.96
N HIS A 129 -6.25 -32.88 -26.14
CA HIS A 129 -7.02 -32.81 -24.88
C HIS A 129 -7.66 -31.43 -24.72
N ALA A 130 -8.68 -31.13 -25.48
CA ALA A 130 -9.36 -29.84 -25.51
C ALA A 130 -9.91 -29.42 -24.15
N ALA A 131 -10.28 -30.37 -23.30
CA ALA A 131 -10.74 -30.12 -21.95
C ALA A 131 -9.69 -29.40 -21.04
N LYS A 132 -8.39 -29.56 -21.34
CA LYS A 132 -7.27 -28.91 -20.63
C LYS A 132 -6.90 -27.55 -21.21
N VAL A 133 -7.40 -27.22 -22.42
CA VAL A 133 -6.99 -26.03 -23.16
C VAL A 133 -8.04 -24.94 -23.09
N LYS A 134 -7.59 -23.73 -22.82
CA LYS A 134 -8.35 -22.51 -23.02
C LYS A 134 -7.73 -21.73 -24.17
N MET A 135 -8.52 -21.44 -25.18
CA MET A 135 -8.12 -20.56 -26.26
C MET A 135 -9.02 -19.35 -26.34
N MET A 136 -8.44 -18.21 -26.60
CA MET A 136 -9.20 -16.97 -26.78
C MET A 136 -8.56 -16.07 -27.83
N ARG A 137 -9.36 -15.23 -28.46
CA ARG A 137 -8.90 -14.15 -29.33
C ARG A 137 -8.54 -12.98 -28.42
N TYR A 138 -7.29 -12.56 -28.43
CA TYR A 138 -6.75 -11.58 -27.46
C TYR A 138 -7.45 -10.22 -27.55
N GLU A 139 -7.59 -9.70 -28.76
CA GLU A 139 -8.11 -8.36 -28.97
C GLU A 139 -9.63 -8.26 -28.68
N SER A 140 -10.40 -9.30 -29.01
CA SER A 140 -11.84 -9.34 -28.74
C SER A 140 -12.22 -9.93 -27.39
N GLN A 141 -11.24 -10.54 -26.68
CA GLN A 141 -11.46 -11.26 -25.42
C GLN A 141 -12.52 -12.38 -25.55
N THR A 142 -12.75 -12.88 -26.79
CA THR A 142 -13.73 -13.94 -27.04
C THR A 142 -13.10 -15.32 -26.97
N ALA A 143 -13.73 -16.20 -26.20
CA ALA A 143 -13.32 -17.60 -26.14
C ALA A 143 -13.47 -18.29 -27.49
N VAL A 144 -12.62 -19.31 -27.71
CA VAL A 144 -12.72 -20.26 -28.79
C VAL A 144 -13.01 -21.61 -28.17
N ASP A 145 -14.16 -22.18 -28.48
CA ASP A 145 -14.50 -23.53 -28.06
C ASP A 145 -13.74 -24.53 -28.93
N LEU A 146 -13.06 -25.46 -28.28
CA LEU A 146 -12.27 -26.52 -28.93
C LEU A 146 -12.84 -27.89 -28.54
N THR A 147 -12.75 -28.80 -29.47
CA THR A 147 -12.96 -30.23 -29.27
C THR A 147 -11.69 -31.00 -29.63
N ASP A 148 -11.53 -32.21 -29.11
CA ASP A 148 -10.39 -33.05 -29.48
C ASP A 148 -10.39 -33.31 -30.99
N GLY A 149 -9.19 -33.27 -31.59
CA GLY A 149 -9.00 -33.35 -33.06
C GLY A 149 -8.97 -31.97 -33.72
N ASP A 150 -9.39 -31.91 -34.96
CA ASP A 150 -9.30 -30.73 -35.82
C ASP A 150 -10.47 -29.78 -35.61
N ASN A 151 -10.15 -28.51 -35.35
CA ASN A 151 -11.09 -27.41 -35.18
C ASN A 151 -10.80 -26.33 -36.23
N THR A 152 -11.84 -25.77 -36.86
CA THR A 152 -11.70 -24.58 -37.70
C THR A 152 -11.88 -23.34 -36.84
N VAL A 153 -10.81 -22.57 -36.63
CA VAL A 153 -10.82 -21.34 -35.86
C VAL A 153 -10.86 -20.14 -36.81
N LYS A 154 -11.85 -19.28 -36.62
CA LYS A 154 -12.04 -18.07 -37.44
C LYS A 154 -11.69 -16.81 -36.65
N TRP A 155 -11.22 -15.76 -37.33
CA TRP A 155 -10.93 -14.44 -36.76
C TRP A 155 -11.23 -13.31 -37.75
N ILE A 156 -11.30 -12.06 -37.23
CA ILE A 156 -11.45 -10.86 -38.05
C ILE A 156 -10.06 -10.43 -38.55
N PRO A 157 -9.74 -10.50 -39.84
CA PRO A 157 -8.44 -10.07 -40.38
C PRO A 157 -8.09 -8.64 -39.98
N ASN A 158 -6.82 -8.38 -39.64
CA ASN A 158 -6.27 -7.10 -39.18
C ASN A 158 -6.83 -6.57 -37.86
N THR A 159 -7.80 -7.20 -37.24
CA THR A 159 -8.45 -6.81 -36.01
C THR A 159 -8.21 -7.77 -34.86
N GLU A 160 -8.56 -9.06 -35.06
CA GLU A 160 -8.20 -10.13 -34.11
C GLU A 160 -6.85 -10.72 -34.57
N LYS A 161 -5.74 -10.20 -34.07
CA LYS A 161 -4.38 -10.52 -34.57
C LYS A 161 -3.72 -11.64 -33.81
N THR A 162 -4.21 -11.93 -32.59
CA THR A 162 -3.53 -12.84 -31.68
C THR A 162 -4.50 -13.84 -31.06
N LEU A 163 -4.14 -15.11 -31.13
CA LEU A 163 -4.77 -16.20 -30.37
C LEU A 163 -3.90 -16.46 -29.13
N VAL A 164 -4.53 -16.47 -27.94
CA VAL A 164 -3.88 -16.84 -26.68
C VAL A 164 -4.33 -18.25 -26.32
N ILE A 165 -3.36 -19.11 -26.08
CA ILE A 165 -3.56 -20.51 -25.71
C ILE A 165 -2.96 -20.68 -24.31
N SER A 166 -3.72 -21.20 -23.38
CA SER A 166 -3.31 -21.43 -22.00
C SER A 166 -4.00 -22.66 -21.40
N ASN A 167 -3.56 -23.09 -20.24
CA ASN A 167 -4.30 -24.07 -19.47
C ASN A 167 -5.69 -23.56 -19.12
N ARG A 168 -6.67 -24.46 -19.11
CA ARG A 168 -8.04 -24.12 -18.69
C ARG A 168 -8.13 -23.90 -17.21
N ASN A 169 -7.49 -24.74 -16.42
CA ASN A 169 -7.52 -24.69 -14.96
C ASN A 169 -6.16 -24.30 -14.40
N TYR A 170 -6.18 -23.47 -13.36
CA TYR A 170 -4.98 -23.13 -12.60
C TYR A 170 -4.49 -24.34 -11.79
N GLY A 171 -3.18 -24.59 -11.79
CA GLY A 171 -2.57 -25.68 -11.01
C GLY A 171 -2.50 -27.04 -11.72
N GLU A 172 -3.05 -27.18 -12.93
CA GLU A 172 -2.81 -28.34 -13.79
C GLU A 172 -1.46 -28.25 -14.49
N ALA A 173 -0.95 -29.41 -14.93
CA ALA A 173 0.26 -29.46 -15.72
C ALA A 173 0.13 -28.56 -16.98
N PRO A 174 1.12 -27.70 -17.26
CA PRO A 174 1.05 -26.78 -18.38
C PRO A 174 0.95 -27.57 -19.70
N ILE A 175 0.36 -26.93 -20.70
CA ILE A 175 0.32 -27.49 -22.07
C ILE A 175 1.72 -27.94 -22.48
N TYR A 176 1.86 -29.18 -22.93
CA TYR A 176 3.16 -29.76 -23.24
C TYR A 176 3.85 -29.03 -24.41
N LYS A 177 3.10 -28.77 -25.50
CA LYS A 177 3.67 -28.16 -26.70
C LYS A 177 2.60 -27.44 -27.52
N VAL A 178 2.97 -26.32 -28.13
CA VAL A 178 2.20 -25.67 -29.20
C VAL A 178 3.13 -25.44 -30.37
N ALA A 179 2.69 -25.84 -31.55
CA ALA A 179 3.41 -25.62 -32.81
C ALA A 179 2.51 -24.92 -33.83
N VAL A 180 3.08 -24.05 -34.67
CA VAL A 180 2.41 -23.38 -35.79
C VAL A 180 3.17 -23.73 -37.07
N ASP A 181 2.48 -24.33 -38.01
CA ASP A 181 3.07 -24.80 -39.27
C ASP A 181 4.34 -25.64 -39.03
N GLY A 182 4.31 -26.48 -37.99
CA GLY A 182 5.40 -27.37 -37.59
C GLY A 182 6.52 -26.71 -36.77
N GLN A 183 6.47 -25.40 -36.51
CA GLN A 183 7.45 -24.69 -35.72
C GLN A 183 6.94 -24.50 -34.27
N ASP A 184 7.78 -24.84 -33.30
CA ASP A 184 7.45 -24.73 -31.89
C ASP A 184 7.32 -23.26 -31.44
N VAL A 185 6.28 -22.98 -30.68
CA VAL A 185 6.04 -21.66 -30.06
C VAL A 185 6.54 -21.68 -28.62
N VAL A 186 7.36 -20.71 -28.26
CA VAL A 186 7.84 -20.53 -26.88
C VAL A 186 6.76 -19.83 -26.06
N PRO A 187 6.36 -20.38 -24.90
CA PRO A 187 5.39 -19.71 -24.03
C PRO A 187 6.01 -18.50 -23.32
N SER A 188 5.18 -17.50 -23.05
CA SER A 188 5.48 -16.38 -22.16
C SER A 188 4.53 -16.45 -20.97
N ASP A 189 5.05 -16.49 -19.75
CA ASP A 189 4.27 -16.61 -18.50
C ASP A 189 3.21 -17.73 -18.53
N GLY A 190 3.59 -18.89 -19.12
CA GLY A 190 2.70 -20.05 -19.24
C GLY A 190 1.60 -19.93 -20.29
N GLN A 191 1.64 -18.89 -21.11
CA GLN A 191 0.71 -18.67 -22.22
C GLN A 191 1.44 -18.69 -23.56
N TYR A 192 0.78 -19.18 -24.59
CA TYR A 192 1.27 -19.14 -25.97
C TYR A 192 0.52 -18.06 -26.73
N PHE A 193 1.24 -17.14 -27.35
CA PHE A 193 0.70 -16.08 -28.19
C PHE A 193 0.96 -16.43 -29.65
N VAL A 194 -0.10 -16.71 -30.38
CA VAL A 194 -0.02 -17.17 -31.79
C VAL A 194 -0.68 -16.13 -32.69
N VAL A 195 0.04 -15.70 -33.71
CA VAL A 195 -0.52 -14.86 -34.79
C VAL A 195 -1.09 -15.78 -35.88
N PRO A 196 -2.43 -15.91 -36.00
CA PRO A 196 -3.02 -16.80 -36.96
C PRO A 196 -2.82 -16.28 -38.40
N ARG A 197 -2.59 -17.20 -39.34
CA ARG A 197 -2.51 -16.91 -40.76
C ARG A 197 -3.55 -17.73 -41.51
N GLN A 198 -4.02 -17.21 -42.62
CA GLN A 198 -4.99 -17.93 -43.46
C GLN A 198 -4.43 -19.28 -43.87
N GLY A 199 -5.15 -20.36 -43.54
CA GLY A 199 -4.78 -21.71 -43.86
C GLY A 199 -3.64 -22.32 -43.05
N SER A 200 -3.12 -21.59 -41.99
CA SER A 200 -2.09 -22.17 -41.12
C SER A 200 -2.65 -23.30 -40.25
N THR A 201 -1.76 -24.17 -39.80
CA THR A 201 -2.08 -25.26 -38.87
C THR A 201 -1.44 -25.00 -37.53
N ILE A 202 -2.25 -24.99 -36.46
CA ILE A 202 -1.82 -24.87 -35.06
C ILE A 202 -2.04 -26.26 -34.44
N VAL A 203 -0.98 -26.84 -33.90
CA VAL A 203 -1.04 -28.13 -33.19
C VAL A 203 -0.81 -27.86 -31.70
N ILE A 204 -1.77 -28.25 -30.88
CA ILE A 204 -1.73 -28.12 -29.42
C ILE A 204 -1.65 -29.53 -28.83
N THR A 205 -0.52 -29.87 -28.25
CA THR A 205 -0.33 -31.10 -27.49
C THR A 205 -0.44 -30.75 -25.99
N ALA A 206 -1.59 -31.00 -25.40
CA ALA A 206 -1.86 -30.70 -24.01
C ALA A 206 -1.53 -31.87 -23.07
N GLY A 207 -1.54 -33.09 -23.59
CA GLY A 207 -1.12 -34.28 -22.87
C GLY A 207 0.40 -34.46 -22.86
N TYR A 208 0.91 -35.00 -21.78
CA TYR A 208 2.32 -35.39 -21.69
C TYR A 208 2.51 -36.82 -22.21
N PRO A 209 3.66 -37.11 -22.82
CA PRO A 209 3.97 -38.48 -23.21
C PRO A 209 4.15 -39.36 -21.97
N ASP A 210 3.78 -40.63 -22.06
CA ASP A 210 4.04 -41.61 -20.98
C ASP A 210 5.52 -42.00 -20.96
N THR A 211 6.36 -41.04 -20.57
CA THR A 211 7.82 -41.17 -20.55
C THR A 211 8.32 -41.03 -19.15
N ASP A 212 9.27 -41.88 -18.77
CA ASP A 212 9.97 -41.82 -17.50
C ASP A 212 11.09 -40.78 -17.58
N CYS A 213 11.04 -39.83 -16.68
CA CYS A 213 11.98 -38.72 -16.60
C CYS A 213 12.84 -38.85 -15.33
N PRO A 214 14.16 -39.05 -15.45
CA PRO A 214 15.07 -39.05 -14.31
C PRO A 214 15.15 -37.67 -13.63
N VAL A 215 15.12 -37.64 -12.28
CA VAL A 215 15.34 -36.47 -11.45
C VAL A 215 16.60 -36.68 -10.63
N THR A 216 17.52 -35.74 -10.68
CA THR A 216 18.79 -35.81 -9.97
C THR A 216 19.08 -34.52 -9.21
N PHE A 217 19.74 -34.64 -8.05
CA PHE A 217 20.20 -33.51 -7.24
C PHE A 217 21.74 -33.51 -7.17
N ARG A 218 22.34 -32.36 -7.41
CA ARG A 218 23.76 -32.12 -7.28
C ARG A 218 23.98 -31.02 -6.26
N PHE A 219 24.84 -31.30 -5.25
CA PHE A 219 25.17 -30.37 -4.20
C PHE A 219 26.65 -29.98 -4.29
N ASN A 220 26.98 -28.73 -3.87
CA ASN A 220 28.37 -28.28 -3.81
C ASN A 220 29.23 -29.15 -2.86
N ASP A 221 28.63 -29.62 -1.75
CA ASP A 221 29.26 -30.55 -0.81
C ASP A 221 28.20 -31.37 -0.05
N ALA A 222 28.66 -32.33 0.77
CA ALA A 222 27.79 -33.23 1.53
C ALA A 222 26.97 -32.50 2.61
N SER A 223 27.52 -31.41 3.19
CA SER A 223 26.85 -30.64 4.26
C SER A 223 25.67 -29.83 3.70
N ALA A 224 25.73 -29.45 2.44
CA ALA A 224 24.67 -28.70 1.75
C ALA A 224 23.39 -29.51 1.53
N LYS A 225 23.45 -30.85 1.56
CA LYS A 225 22.26 -31.71 1.35
C LYS A 225 21.09 -31.38 2.28
N GLY A 226 21.41 -30.95 3.52
CA GLY A 226 20.41 -30.58 4.51
C GLY A 226 19.55 -29.37 4.14
N VAL A 227 19.96 -28.57 3.13
CA VAL A 227 19.15 -27.46 2.65
C VAL A 227 17.84 -27.92 2.00
N LEU A 228 17.82 -29.11 1.39
CA LEU A 228 16.63 -29.72 0.78
C LEU A 228 15.92 -30.58 1.83
N SER A 229 14.89 -30.01 2.47
CA SER A 229 14.18 -30.63 3.60
C SER A 229 13.04 -31.58 3.17
N GLY A 230 12.64 -31.53 1.92
CA GLY A 230 11.59 -32.41 1.41
C GLY A 230 11.39 -32.29 -0.10
N VAL A 231 10.95 -33.42 -0.68
CA VAL A 231 10.57 -33.51 -2.08
C VAL A 231 9.22 -34.23 -2.16
N THR A 232 8.30 -33.69 -2.96
CA THR A 232 7.05 -34.36 -3.28
C THR A 232 6.85 -34.44 -4.79
N VAL A 233 6.20 -35.52 -5.23
CA VAL A 233 5.76 -35.74 -6.60
C VAL A 233 4.24 -35.87 -6.58
N ASP A 234 3.52 -34.99 -7.28
CA ASP A 234 2.06 -34.94 -7.30
C ASP A 234 1.45 -34.93 -5.88
N GLY A 235 2.13 -34.21 -4.92
CA GLY A 235 1.75 -34.11 -3.54
C GLY A 235 2.20 -35.29 -2.64
N THR A 236 2.72 -36.37 -3.21
CA THR A 236 3.21 -37.52 -2.46
C THR A 236 4.69 -37.35 -2.14
N ALA A 237 5.07 -37.54 -0.85
CA ALA A 237 6.45 -37.41 -0.42
C ALA A 237 7.34 -38.51 -1.00
N VAL A 238 8.53 -38.12 -1.46
CA VAL A 238 9.56 -39.03 -1.94
C VAL A 238 10.54 -39.32 -0.81
N SER A 239 10.69 -40.58 -0.46
CA SER A 239 11.71 -41.02 0.51
C SER A 239 13.08 -41.17 -0.18
N ASN A 240 14.17 -40.98 0.61
CA ASN A 240 15.56 -41.21 0.18
C ASN A 240 16.00 -40.48 -1.09
N PHE A 241 15.34 -39.35 -1.42
CA PHE A 241 15.64 -38.56 -2.63
C PHE A 241 17.08 -38.01 -2.66
N LEU A 242 17.78 -37.93 -1.51
CA LEU A 242 19.16 -37.46 -1.41
C LEU A 242 20.23 -38.51 -1.71
N GLU A 243 19.87 -39.79 -1.68
CA GLU A 243 20.84 -40.90 -1.80
C GLU A 243 21.02 -41.34 -3.26
N ALA A 244 19.95 -41.37 -4.01
CA ALA A 244 19.93 -41.67 -5.43
C ALA A 244 18.89 -40.83 -6.15
N GLY A 245 19.12 -40.55 -7.42
CA GLY A 245 18.07 -39.98 -8.27
C GLY A 245 16.84 -40.91 -8.31
N PHE A 246 15.70 -40.33 -8.61
CA PHE A 246 14.45 -41.08 -8.80
C PHE A 246 13.83 -40.72 -10.17
N THR A 247 12.86 -41.50 -10.58
CA THR A 247 12.20 -41.31 -11.86
C THR A 247 10.75 -40.91 -11.65
N VAL A 248 10.25 -39.96 -12.41
CA VAL A 248 8.85 -39.52 -12.43
C VAL A 248 8.30 -39.58 -13.85
N LYS A 249 7.00 -39.65 -14.01
CA LYS A 249 6.37 -39.52 -15.33
C LYS A 249 6.46 -38.08 -15.84
N ALA A 250 6.61 -37.90 -17.14
CA ALA A 250 6.49 -36.59 -17.74
C ALA A 250 5.11 -35.98 -17.41
N GLY A 251 5.09 -34.70 -17.02
CA GLY A 251 3.89 -34.00 -16.55
C GLY A 251 3.66 -34.06 -15.05
N SER A 252 4.43 -34.87 -14.29
CA SER A 252 4.34 -34.85 -12.83
C SER A 252 4.78 -33.51 -12.25
N LYS A 253 4.06 -33.04 -11.24
CA LYS A 253 4.40 -31.85 -10.45
C LYS A 253 5.42 -32.21 -9.38
N LEU A 254 6.59 -31.64 -9.48
CA LEU A 254 7.63 -31.75 -8.48
C LEU A 254 7.61 -30.52 -7.57
N SER A 255 7.67 -30.73 -6.26
CA SER A 255 7.81 -29.66 -5.27
C SER A 255 8.99 -29.94 -4.37
N LEU A 256 9.93 -28.99 -4.30
CA LEU A 256 11.14 -29.02 -3.50
C LEU A 256 11.00 -28.03 -2.35
N LYS A 257 11.11 -28.52 -1.11
CA LYS A 257 11.07 -27.70 0.10
C LYS A 257 12.46 -27.45 0.63
N PHE A 258 12.82 -26.16 0.83
CA PHE A 258 14.14 -25.75 1.32
C PHE A 258 14.11 -25.34 2.79
N ASP A 259 15.08 -25.79 3.56
CA ASP A 259 15.31 -25.35 4.94
C ASP A 259 16.10 -24.03 4.95
N LYS A 260 15.39 -22.91 4.87
CA LYS A 260 15.95 -21.56 5.00
C LYS A 260 16.16 -21.13 6.47
N THR A 261 15.86 -21.98 7.42
CA THR A 261 16.09 -21.67 8.84
C THR A 261 17.57 -21.91 9.19
N ASN A 262 18.13 -23.00 8.72
CA ASN A 262 19.48 -23.43 9.05
C ASN A 262 20.49 -23.23 7.92
N TYR A 263 20.02 -22.96 6.70
CA TYR A 263 20.87 -22.87 5.51
C TYR A 263 20.64 -21.59 4.72
N PHE A 264 21.72 -21.08 4.14
CA PHE A 264 21.70 -20.10 3.07
C PHE A 264 21.80 -20.82 1.73
N LEU A 265 20.91 -20.45 0.79
CA LEU A 265 20.94 -20.97 -0.57
C LEU A 265 21.76 -20.00 -1.45
N ASP A 266 22.98 -20.37 -1.79
CA ASP A 266 23.90 -19.55 -2.57
C ASP A 266 23.49 -19.48 -4.04
N ALA A 267 23.14 -20.64 -4.62
CA ALA A 267 22.65 -20.73 -5.98
C ALA A 267 21.73 -21.94 -6.17
N PHE A 268 20.78 -21.80 -7.07
CA PHE A 268 19.89 -22.86 -7.50
C PHE A 268 19.71 -22.81 -9.01
N LYS A 269 19.95 -23.94 -9.68
CA LYS A 269 19.78 -24.07 -11.15
C LYS A 269 18.96 -25.31 -11.47
N VAL A 270 18.19 -25.23 -12.53
CA VAL A 270 17.44 -26.33 -13.12
C VAL A 270 17.96 -26.55 -14.54
N ASN A 271 18.50 -27.72 -14.81
CA ASN A 271 19.17 -28.05 -16.09
C ASN A 271 20.19 -26.97 -16.51
N GLY A 272 20.97 -26.47 -15.50
CA GLY A 272 21.99 -25.43 -15.69
C GLY A 272 21.45 -24.00 -15.75
N THR A 273 20.13 -23.77 -15.84
CA THR A 273 19.51 -22.44 -15.87
C THR A 273 19.23 -21.96 -14.45
N PRO A 274 19.68 -20.74 -14.05
CA PRO A 274 19.36 -20.17 -12.75
C PRO A 274 17.86 -20.04 -12.51
N ALA A 275 17.40 -20.39 -11.29
CA ALA A 275 16.02 -20.25 -10.87
C ALA A 275 15.94 -19.63 -9.46
N THR A 276 14.85 -18.94 -9.18
CA THR A 276 14.64 -18.28 -7.87
C THR A 276 13.78 -19.14 -6.96
N VAL A 277 14.13 -19.18 -5.66
CA VAL A 277 13.43 -19.97 -4.65
C VAL A 277 13.01 -19.09 -3.47
N TYR A 278 11.71 -19.09 -3.14
CA TYR A 278 11.14 -18.38 -1.99
C TYR A 278 10.76 -19.31 -0.81
N GLY A 279 11.44 -20.48 -0.68
CA GLY A 279 11.16 -21.48 0.36
C GLY A 279 10.74 -22.82 -0.23
N THR A 280 9.88 -22.81 -1.24
CA THR A 280 9.52 -23.97 -2.04
C THR A 280 9.74 -23.63 -3.51
N TYR A 281 10.25 -24.59 -4.27
CA TYR A 281 10.33 -24.51 -5.73
C TYR A 281 9.40 -25.58 -6.33
N GLU A 282 8.58 -25.20 -7.27
CA GLU A 282 7.65 -26.09 -7.95
C GLU A 282 7.87 -26.06 -9.45
N CYS A 283 7.88 -27.22 -10.08
CA CYS A 283 7.93 -27.34 -11.54
C CYS A 283 7.19 -28.59 -12.02
N TYR A 284 6.84 -28.61 -13.31
CA TYR A 284 6.38 -29.80 -13.97
C TYR A 284 7.53 -30.41 -14.76
N VAL A 285 7.80 -31.68 -14.51
CA VAL A 285 8.89 -32.42 -15.19
C VAL A 285 8.50 -32.75 -16.63
N ARG A 286 9.31 -32.36 -17.60
CA ARG A 286 9.07 -32.60 -19.03
C ARG A 286 10.06 -33.59 -19.62
N GLU A 287 11.24 -33.66 -19.05
CA GLU A 287 12.39 -34.45 -19.50
C GLU A 287 13.30 -34.73 -18.28
N ALA A 288 14.41 -35.39 -18.51
CA ALA A 288 15.43 -35.58 -17.49
C ALA A 288 15.78 -34.23 -16.83
N THR A 289 15.63 -34.16 -15.52
CA THR A 289 15.76 -32.89 -14.78
C THR A 289 16.86 -33.00 -13.73
N ALA A 290 17.83 -32.11 -13.82
CA ALA A 290 18.92 -31.97 -12.86
C ALA A 290 18.81 -30.66 -12.08
N PHE A 291 18.87 -30.76 -10.76
CA PHE A 291 18.91 -29.62 -9.84
C PHE A 291 20.31 -29.45 -9.29
N ASP A 292 20.96 -28.32 -9.61
CA ASP A 292 22.24 -27.95 -9.05
C ASP A 292 21.99 -26.98 -7.89
N ILE A 293 22.36 -27.40 -6.67
CA ILE A 293 22.06 -26.72 -5.42
C ILE A 293 23.38 -26.36 -4.73
N GLN A 294 23.64 -25.07 -4.59
CA GLN A 294 24.75 -24.56 -3.81
C GLN A 294 24.21 -23.92 -2.54
N ALA A 295 24.64 -24.40 -1.40
CA ALA A 295 24.18 -23.93 -0.11
C ALA A 295 25.25 -24.16 0.96
N HIS A 296 25.18 -23.37 2.02
CA HIS A 296 25.95 -23.58 3.22
C HIS A 296 25.07 -23.42 4.47
N ARG A 297 25.47 -24.09 5.54
CA ARG A 297 24.82 -23.91 6.84
C ARG A 297 25.22 -22.57 7.41
N TYR A 298 24.25 -21.82 7.95
CA TYR A 298 24.57 -20.56 8.62
C TYR A 298 25.63 -20.78 9.72
N ALA A 299 26.71 -20.03 9.65
CA ALA A 299 27.72 -19.97 10.68
C ALA A 299 27.24 -19.17 11.89
N THR A 300 27.88 -19.40 13.03
CA THR A 300 27.79 -18.48 14.18
C THR A 300 28.88 -17.44 14.02
N VAL A 301 28.49 -16.18 14.03
CA VAL A 301 29.39 -15.02 13.99
C VAL A 301 29.67 -14.60 15.43
N LYS A 302 30.94 -14.47 15.80
CA LYS A 302 31.38 -14.02 17.13
C LYS A 302 31.98 -12.62 17.04
N ALA A 303 31.55 -11.73 17.93
CA ALA A 303 32.09 -10.39 18.07
C ALA A 303 32.24 -10.02 19.53
N THR A 304 33.08 -9.03 19.81
CA THR A 304 33.27 -8.48 21.15
C THR A 304 32.63 -7.08 21.22
N LEU A 305 31.74 -6.86 22.18
CA LEU A 305 31.16 -5.56 22.48
C LEU A 305 31.63 -5.09 23.86
N THR A 306 32.37 -3.99 23.89
CA THR A 306 32.77 -3.33 25.13
C THR A 306 31.85 -2.13 25.37
N VAL A 307 31.20 -2.07 26.53
CA VAL A 307 30.36 -0.96 26.95
C VAL A 307 30.79 -0.45 28.32
N ASP A 308 30.91 0.86 28.46
CA ASP A 308 31.30 1.50 29.72
C ASP A 308 30.23 1.34 30.81
N LYS A 309 28.96 1.47 30.45
CA LYS A 309 27.81 1.37 31.35
C LYS A 309 26.63 0.68 30.66
N ALA A 310 26.51 -0.64 30.88
CA ALA A 310 25.46 -1.46 30.25
C ALA A 310 24.04 -1.03 30.61
N ALA A 311 23.84 -0.47 31.80
CA ALA A 311 22.54 0.05 32.24
C ALA A 311 22.03 1.24 31.41
N ASN A 312 22.90 1.91 30.65
CA ASN A 312 22.55 3.07 29.84
C ASN A 312 22.00 2.72 28.45
N ILE A 313 22.15 1.47 28.01
CA ILE A 313 21.71 1.03 26.69
C ILE A 313 20.95 -0.29 26.77
N THR A 314 20.17 -0.54 25.73
CA THR A 314 19.63 -1.88 25.45
C THR A 314 20.16 -2.34 24.09
N ALA A 315 20.67 -3.57 24.05
CA ALA A 315 21.10 -4.22 22.82
C ALA A 315 20.05 -5.25 22.39
N TYR A 316 19.79 -5.31 21.10
CA TYR A 316 18.84 -6.26 20.50
C TYR A 316 19.54 -7.11 19.44
N GLU A 317 19.20 -8.40 19.38
CA GLU A 317 19.46 -9.23 18.22
C GLU A 317 18.44 -8.90 17.13
N GLY A 318 18.86 -8.42 15.97
CA GLY A 318 17.98 -7.90 14.93
C GLY A 318 17.55 -6.48 15.22
N GLN A 319 16.27 -6.19 15.03
CA GLN A 319 15.67 -4.88 15.33
C GLN A 319 14.93 -4.91 16.67
N SER A 320 14.74 -3.75 17.29
CA SER A 320 14.07 -3.65 18.60
C SER A 320 12.62 -4.19 18.60
N TYR A 321 11.95 -4.19 17.45
CA TYR A 321 10.61 -4.77 17.31
C TYR A 321 10.60 -6.32 17.35
N ASP A 322 11.75 -6.98 17.16
CA ASP A 322 11.87 -8.44 17.29
C ASP A 322 11.87 -8.89 18.77
N ASN A 323 12.01 -7.95 19.72
CA ASN A 323 12.03 -8.15 21.18
C ASN A 323 13.11 -9.15 21.68
N LYS A 324 14.17 -9.36 20.91
CA LYS A 324 15.27 -10.24 21.28
C LYS A 324 16.39 -9.43 21.97
N VAL A 325 16.22 -9.21 23.27
CA VAL A 325 17.18 -8.44 24.07
C VAL A 325 18.43 -9.28 24.36
N ILE A 326 19.60 -8.68 24.12
CA ILE A 326 20.90 -9.20 24.51
C ILE A 326 21.24 -8.64 25.88
N THR A 327 21.48 -9.52 26.85
CA THR A 327 21.91 -9.11 28.20
C THR A 327 23.37 -8.67 28.16
N LEU A 328 23.64 -7.41 28.51
CA LEU A 328 24.97 -6.83 28.60
C LEU A 328 25.39 -6.62 30.05
N ARG A 329 26.70 -6.57 30.28
CA ARG A 329 27.36 -6.13 31.52
C ARG A 329 28.36 -5.04 31.20
N ASP A 330 28.72 -4.23 32.20
CA ASP A 330 29.80 -3.26 32.06
C ASP A 330 31.10 -3.93 31.65
N GLY A 331 31.83 -3.34 30.73
CA GLY A 331 33.03 -3.89 30.13
C GLY A 331 32.76 -4.80 28.93
N GLU A 332 33.56 -5.84 28.79
CA GLU A 332 33.59 -6.72 27.63
C GLU A 332 32.47 -7.77 27.66
N ASN A 333 31.75 -7.90 26.54
CA ASN A 333 30.70 -8.88 26.29
C ASN A 333 31.00 -9.63 24.98
N THR A 334 30.86 -10.96 24.99
CA THR A 334 30.93 -11.75 23.77
C THR A 334 29.55 -11.87 23.18
N LEU A 335 29.39 -11.48 21.90
CA LEU A 335 28.20 -11.66 21.12
C LEU A 335 28.36 -12.87 20.21
N GLU A 336 27.37 -13.77 20.20
CA GLU A 336 27.33 -14.93 19.31
C GLU A 336 25.99 -14.93 18.59
N LEU A 337 25.99 -14.56 17.31
CA LEU A 337 24.78 -14.47 16.49
C LEU A 337 24.88 -15.37 15.27
N SER A 338 23.75 -15.80 14.75
CA SER A 338 23.71 -16.51 13.48
C SER A 338 24.05 -15.56 12.32
N GLU A 339 24.84 -16.00 11.36
CA GLU A 339 25.10 -15.29 10.10
C GLU A 339 23.80 -14.82 9.41
N LYS A 340 22.73 -15.60 9.54
CA LYS A 340 21.41 -15.24 9.01
C LYS A 340 20.87 -13.95 9.61
N ASN A 341 21.12 -13.71 10.88
CA ASN A 341 20.67 -12.52 11.62
C ASN A 341 21.81 -12.00 12.50
N ASN A 342 22.87 -11.52 11.85
CA ASN A 342 24.05 -10.97 12.51
C ASN A 342 23.96 -9.47 12.79
N LEU A 343 22.76 -8.92 12.82
CA LEU A 343 22.52 -7.53 13.16
C LEU A 343 22.39 -7.37 14.67
N VAL A 344 23.07 -6.37 15.22
CA VAL A 344 22.87 -5.87 16.58
C VAL A 344 22.38 -4.44 16.49
N GLN A 345 21.29 -4.15 17.17
CA GLN A 345 20.83 -2.79 17.35
C GLN A 345 21.08 -2.33 18.79
N LEU A 346 21.74 -1.19 18.94
CA LEU A 346 21.99 -0.56 20.25
C LEU A 346 21.09 0.67 20.37
N LYS A 347 20.33 0.77 21.46
CA LYS A 347 19.48 1.90 21.76
C LYS A 347 19.82 2.49 23.12
N PRO A 348 19.88 3.82 23.25
CA PRO A 348 19.99 4.45 24.57
C PRO A 348 18.73 4.18 25.39
N ASN A 349 18.90 3.93 26.69
CA ASN A 349 17.78 3.84 27.63
C ASN A 349 17.28 5.24 27.99
N SER A 350 16.04 5.33 28.47
CA SER A 350 15.43 6.62 28.86
C SER A 350 16.34 7.38 29.85
N GLY A 351 16.63 8.64 29.53
CA GLY A 351 17.52 9.47 30.31
C GLY A 351 19.02 9.21 30.11
N CYS A 352 19.38 8.42 29.12
CA CYS A 352 20.77 8.16 28.75
C CYS A 352 20.98 8.48 27.26
N ARG A 353 22.23 8.63 26.85
CA ARG A 353 22.64 8.78 25.45
C ARG A 353 23.86 7.91 25.15
N ILE A 354 24.00 7.53 23.91
CA ILE A 354 25.20 6.92 23.39
C ILE A 354 26.09 8.04 22.84
N GLU A 355 27.26 8.22 23.42
CA GLU A 355 28.22 9.26 23.02
C GLU A 355 28.99 8.85 21.75
N SER A 356 29.38 7.59 21.67
CA SER A 356 30.00 7.06 20.48
C SER A 356 29.85 5.54 20.40
N VAL A 357 29.77 5.05 19.17
CA VAL A 357 29.92 3.63 18.82
C VAL A 357 31.01 3.52 17.78
N LYS A 358 31.98 2.64 18.03
CA LYS A 358 33.04 2.32 17.06
C LYS A 358 33.00 0.83 16.76
N ALA A 359 33.03 0.46 15.49
CA ALA A 359 33.17 -0.90 15.02
C ALA A 359 34.54 -1.02 14.34
N ASP A 360 35.40 -1.90 14.85
CA ASP A 360 36.80 -2.03 14.42
C ASP A 360 37.52 -0.68 14.32
N GLY A 361 37.31 0.19 15.33
CA GLY A 361 37.86 1.53 15.39
C GLY A 361 37.17 2.59 14.52
N THR A 362 36.25 2.20 13.63
CA THR A 362 35.50 3.12 12.77
C THR A 362 34.24 3.61 13.46
N VAL A 363 34.07 4.93 13.56
CA VAL A 363 32.88 5.56 14.17
C VAL A 363 31.64 5.23 13.33
N GLN A 364 30.60 4.76 14.01
CA GLN A 364 29.30 4.48 13.43
C GLN A 364 28.36 5.68 13.61
N SER A 365 27.41 5.84 12.72
CA SER A 365 26.35 6.86 12.83
C SER A 365 25.06 6.22 13.34
N ALA A 366 24.34 6.95 14.20
CA ALA A 366 22.99 6.59 14.57
C ALA A 366 22.03 6.77 13.38
N ASP A 367 20.95 6.03 13.37
CA ASP A 367 19.81 6.27 12.50
C ASP A 367 18.95 7.44 13.04
N TYR A 368 17.82 7.72 12.36
CA TYR A 368 16.95 8.86 12.69
C TYR A 368 16.30 8.79 14.09
N ASP A 369 16.21 7.59 14.70
CA ASP A 369 15.66 7.37 16.06
C ASP A 369 16.77 7.18 17.12
N GLY A 370 18.01 7.51 16.78
CA GLY A 370 19.17 7.45 17.68
C GLY A 370 19.71 6.04 17.94
N ALA A 371 19.22 5.05 17.20
CA ALA A 371 19.71 3.67 17.30
C ALA A 371 20.92 3.43 16.39
N TYR A 372 21.81 2.55 16.83
CA TYR A 372 22.96 2.11 16.05
C TYR A 372 22.73 0.69 15.56
N ASN A 373 22.74 0.50 14.25
CA ASN A 373 22.54 -0.80 13.60
C ASN A 373 23.88 -1.33 13.10
N ILE A 374 24.40 -2.38 13.73
CA ILE A 374 25.71 -2.93 13.45
C ILE A 374 25.57 -4.36 12.95
N ARG A 375 26.02 -4.61 11.73
CA ARG A 375 26.12 -5.96 11.19
C ARG A 375 27.45 -6.58 11.62
N LEU A 376 27.39 -7.64 12.42
CA LEU A 376 28.57 -8.30 12.94
C LEU A 376 29.34 -9.05 11.85
N THR A 377 30.66 -9.04 11.98
CA THR A 377 31.58 -9.95 11.27
C THR A 377 32.40 -10.73 12.28
N GLU A 378 32.97 -11.85 11.87
CA GLU A 378 33.76 -12.69 12.75
C GLU A 378 34.96 -11.92 13.34
N GLY A 379 35.07 -11.92 14.66
CA GLY A 379 36.12 -11.25 15.39
C GLY A 379 35.99 -9.73 15.53
N MET A 380 34.86 -9.12 15.04
CA MET A 380 34.62 -7.68 15.14
C MET A 380 34.70 -7.19 16.60
N LYS A 381 35.27 -6.00 16.78
CA LYS A 381 35.31 -5.29 18.07
C LYS A 381 34.41 -4.05 18.00
N ILE A 382 33.52 -3.95 18.98
CA ILE A 382 32.59 -2.83 19.09
C ILE A 382 32.83 -2.13 20.43
N ASP A 383 33.16 -0.84 20.39
CA ASP A 383 33.33 -0.02 21.58
C ASP A 383 32.20 0.98 21.70
N VAL A 384 31.53 1.00 22.84
CA VAL A 384 30.38 1.86 23.13
C VAL A 384 30.67 2.70 24.35
N THR A 385 30.55 4.00 24.21
CA THR A 385 30.61 4.95 25.33
C THR A 385 29.26 5.63 25.51
N THR A 386 28.85 5.78 26.77
CA THR A 386 27.52 6.25 27.13
C THR A 386 27.59 7.32 28.23
N SER A 387 26.54 8.11 28.36
CA SER A 387 26.36 9.02 29.48
C SER A 387 24.90 9.15 29.90
N ALA A 388 24.65 9.60 31.12
CA ALA A 388 23.32 10.04 31.52
C ALA A 388 23.03 11.44 30.94
N VAL A 389 21.82 11.65 30.46
CA VAL A 389 21.36 12.97 30.04
C VAL A 389 21.01 13.80 31.27
N VAL A 390 21.84 14.78 31.57
CA VAL A 390 21.58 15.74 32.68
C VAL A 390 20.60 16.78 32.15
N ARG A 391 19.36 16.75 32.65
CA ARG A 391 18.34 17.76 32.36
C ARG A 391 18.26 18.76 33.50
N ASP A 392 19.02 19.85 33.42
CA ASP A 392 19.19 20.89 34.43
C ASP A 392 18.38 22.15 34.12
N GLN A 393 17.77 22.23 32.95
CA GLN A 393 16.88 23.32 32.54
C GLN A 393 15.43 22.92 32.67
N LYS A 394 14.55 23.89 32.86
CA LYS A 394 13.12 23.67 32.97
C LYS A 394 12.32 24.72 32.20
N ALA A 395 11.19 24.32 31.65
CA ALA A 395 10.17 25.19 31.10
C ALA A 395 8.79 24.82 31.68
N THR A 396 7.88 25.78 31.68
CA THR A 396 6.49 25.53 32.01
C THR A 396 5.66 25.39 30.74
N VAL A 397 4.91 24.31 30.62
CA VAL A 397 3.98 24.07 29.52
C VAL A 397 2.56 24.06 30.06
N PHE A 398 1.77 25.05 29.68
CA PHE A 398 0.35 25.14 30.04
C PHE A 398 -0.51 24.60 28.88
N ILE A 399 -1.46 23.70 29.18
CA ILE A 399 -2.42 23.15 28.23
C ILE A 399 -3.83 23.41 28.77
N ASP A 400 -4.68 24.08 27.99
CA ASP A 400 -6.02 24.46 28.41
C ASP A 400 -6.92 23.25 28.70
N ASP A 401 -7.01 22.29 27.78
CA ASP A 401 -7.78 21.05 27.93
C ASP A 401 -7.30 19.99 26.97
N ILE A 402 -6.45 19.06 27.43
CA ILE A 402 -5.86 18.00 26.61
C ILE A 402 -6.91 17.02 26.03
N SER A 403 -8.10 16.91 26.66
CA SER A 403 -9.17 16.03 26.22
C SER A 403 -9.75 16.43 24.84
N LEU A 404 -9.53 17.69 24.44
CA LEU A 404 -9.95 18.21 23.15
C LEU A 404 -9.14 17.63 21.98
N ALA A 405 -7.95 17.09 22.25
CA ALA A 405 -7.17 16.32 21.30
C ALA A 405 -7.66 14.85 21.27
N GLY A 406 -8.91 14.63 20.84
CA GLY A 406 -9.62 13.35 20.96
C GLY A 406 -8.95 12.14 20.29
N TYR A 407 -8.01 12.36 19.36
CA TYR A 407 -7.23 11.31 18.69
C TYR A 407 -5.77 11.25 19.15
N GLY A 408 -5.35 12.15 20.08
CA GLY A 408 -4.03 12.13 20.68
C GLY A 408 -3.39 13.51 20.81
N PHE A 409 -2.60 13.66 21.87
CA PHE A 409 -1.74 14.80 22.11
C PHE A 409 -0.33 14.28 22.41
N ASN A 410 0.62 14.68 21.61
CA ASN A 410 2.00 14.21 21.72
C ASN A 410 2.94 15.40 21.90
N PHE A 411 3.84 15.27 22.86
CA PHE A 411 4.91 16.22 23.11
C PHE A 411 6.23 15.44 23.10
N TYR A 412 6.99 15.59 22.02
CA TYR A 412 8.20 14.82 21.76
C TYR A 412 9.45 15.67 21.98
N ARG A 413 10.50 15.02 22.44
CA ARG A 413 11.88 15.54 22.42
C ARG A 413 12.51 15.32 21.06
N SER A 414 13.70 15.86 20.85
CA SER A 414 14.54 15.63 19.67
C SER A 414 14.87 14.16 19.44
N ASP A 415 14.95 13.35 20.50
CA ASP A 415 15.17 11.90 20.46
C ASP A 415 13.88 11.10 20.23
N HIS A 416 12.78 11.76 19.87
CA HIS A 416 11.42 11.20 19.70
C HIS A 416 10.82 10.57 20.96
N SER A 417 11.46 10.71 22.12
CA SER A 417 10.85 10.29 23.39
C SER A 417 9.67 11.19 23.74
N THR A 418 8.57 10.58 24.21
CA THR A 418 7.37 11.32 24.61
C THR A 418 7.52 11.89 26.02
N VAL A 419 7.18 13.17 26.18
CA VAL A 419 7.02 13.79 27.49
C VAL A 419 5.54 13.71 27.88
N PRO A 420 5.18 13.03 28.98
CA PRO A 420 3.79 12.96 29.43
C PRO A 420 3.26 14.34 29.77
N MET A 421 2.07 14.68 29.28
CA MET A 421 1.40 15.96 29.50
C MET A 421 0.01 15.76 30.08
N GLN A 422 -0.45 16.75 30.81
CA GLN A 422 -1.79 16.82 31.37
C GLN A 422 -2.39 18.22 31.22
N THR A 423 -3.70 18.32 31.33
CA THR A 423 -4.39 19.63 31.40
C THR A 423 -3.86 20.46 32.54
N GLY A 424 -3.63 21.74 32.29
CA GLY A 424 -3.04 22.69 33.24
C GLY A 424 -1.54 22.87 33.07
N GLU A 425 -0.83 23.19 34.14
CA GLU A 425 0.61 23.45 34.11
C GLU A 425 1.42 22.16 34.25
N ASN A 426 2.37 21.96 33.33
CA ASN A 426 3.34 20.88 33.31
C ASN A 426 4.74 21.48 33.42
N THR A 427 5.65 20.82 34.14
CA THR A 427 7.07 21.18 34.14
C THR A 427 7.83 20.23 33.23
N VAL A 428 8.50 20.76 32.22
CA VAL A 428 9.35 20.01 31.29
C VAL A 428 10.80 20.26 31.65
N MET A 429 11.52 19.19 31.98
CA MET A 429 12.96 19.23 32.22
C MET A 429 13.72 18.88 30.94
N PHE A 430 14.79 19.61 30.60
CA PHE A 430 15.61 19.41 29.41
C PHE A 430 17.06 19.87 29.66
N SER A 431 17.94 19.60 28.69
CA SER A 431 19.33 20.07 28.71
C SER A 431 19.58 21.04 27.55
N ALA A 432 20.72 21.68 27.54
CA ALA A 432 21.13 22.56 26.44
C ALA A 432 21.21 21.81 25.08
N ASP A 433 21.51 20.51 25.12
CA ASP A 433 21.61 19.66 23.92
C ASP A 433 20.28 18.97 23.53
N ASP A 434 19.28 18.98 24.45
CA ASP A 434 17.96 18.34 24.28
C ASP A 434 16.85 19.38 24.54
N HIS A 435 16.91 20.51 23.84
CA HIS A 435 16.01 21.66 24.01
C HIS A 435 15.00 21.81 22.85
N HIS A 436 15.14 21.03 21.79
CA HIS A 436 14.21 21.02 20.66
C HIS A 436 13.04 20.08 20.92
N PHE A 437 11.82 20.58 20.66
CA PHE A 437 10.58 19.85 20.92
C PHE A 437 9.63 19.90 19.72
N LEU A 438 8.87 18.83 19.57
CA LEU A 438 7.75 18.72 18.64
C LEU A 438 6.46 18.51 19.43
N LEU A 439 5.50 19.40 19.24
CA LEU A 439 4.13 19.24 19.74
C LEU A 439 3.23 18.87 18.56
N ALA A 440 2.41 17.82 18.71
CA ALA A 440 1.39 17.44 17.73
C ALA A 440 0.08 17.08 18.45
N ALA A 441 -1.02 17.68 18.02
CA ALA A 441 -2.35 17.40 18.54
C ALA A 441 -3.27 16.92 17.41
N TYR A 442 -4.13 15.93 17.72
CA TYR A 442 -5.04 15.31 16.74
C TYR A 442 -6.47 15.33 17.28
N GLY A 443 -7.40 15.93 16.53
CA GLY A 443 -8.81 16.03 16.92
C GLY A 443 -9.66 16.71 15.85
N ASN A 444 -10.98 16.57 15.96
CA ASN A 444 -11.92 17.05 14.93
C ASN A 444 -12.08 18.57 14.86
N ASP A 445 -11.78 19.31 15.95
CA ASP A 445 -12.10 20.74 16.08
C ASP A 445 -10.86 21.61 16.40
N LEU A 446 -9.66 21.15 16.03
CA LEU A 446 -8.40 21.84 16.33
C LEU A 446 -8.03 22.96 15.36
N GLY A 447 -8.86 23.28 14.38
CA GLY A 447 -8.57 24.32 13.37
C GLY A 447 -8.38 25.76 13.92
N LYS A 448 -8.59 25.96 15.23
CA LYS A 448 -8.33 27.22 15.95
C LYS A 448 -7.23 27.08 16.99
N MET A 449 -6.50 25.97 16.98
CA MET A 449 -5.40 25.75 17.91
C MET A 449 -4.40 26.90 17.85
N GLU A 450 -4.00 27.37 19.00
CA GLU A 450 -3.00 28.43 19.15
C GLU A 450 -1.93 28.02 20.17
N VAL A 451 -0.68 28.14 19.76
CA VAL A 451 0.48 27.88 20.62
C VAL A 451 1.28 29.16 20.76
N LYS A 452 1.63 29.51 21.99
CA LYS A 452 2.44 30.69 22.31
C LYS A 452 3.67 30.29 23.11
N LEU A 453 4.83 30.79 22.71
CA LEU A 453 6.06 30.70 23.48
C LEU A 453 6.37 32.09 24.03
N ASN A 454 6.40 32.23 25.36
CA ASN A 454 6.58 33.51 26.08
C ASN A 454 5.63 34.61 25.56
N GLY A 455 4.36 34.25 25.33
CA GLY A 455 3.33 35.14 24.81
C GLY A 455 3.37 35.39 23.31
N THR A 456 4.42 34.97 22.60
CA THR A 456 4.55 35.10 21.14
C THR A 456 3.92 33.88 20.45
N LYS A 457 3.01 34.11 19.50
CA LYS A 457 2.34 33.05 18.74
C LYS A 457 3.33 32.33 17.83
N LEU A 458 3.35 31.02 17.91
CA LEU A 458 4.11 30.16 17.01
C LEU A 458 3.30 29.86 15.74
N ALA A 459 4.01 29.71 14.63
CA ALA A 459 3.43 29.18 13.40
C ALA A 459 3.48 27.64 13.43
N PRO A 460 2.46 26.95 12.93
CA PRO A 460 2.52 25.50 12.79
C PRO A 460 3.55 25.10 11.72
N SER A 461 4.08 23.88 11.81
CA SER A 461 5.08 23.34 10.87
C SER A 461 4.61 23.31 9.42
N TYR A 462 3.28 23.35 9.19
CA TYR A 462 2.66 23.50 7.86
C TYR A 462 1.35 24.31 7.99
N PRO A 463 0.93 25.06 6.97
CA PRO A 463 -0.26 25.90 7.03
C PRO A 463 -1.53 25.10 7.35
N GLY A 464 -2.26 25.53 8.39
CA GLY A 464 -3.47 24.86 8.87
C GLY A 464 -3.23 23.59 9.68
N GLY A 465 -1.98 23.24 9.96
CA GLY A 465 -1.61 22.08 10.75
C GLY A 465 -1.73 22.31 12.26
N THR A 466 -1.62 21.23 13.00
CA THR A 466 -1.65 21.17 14.47
C THR A 466 -0.35 20.63 15.06
N SER A 467 0.73 20.68 14.28
CA SER A 467 2.09 20.33 14.68
C SER A 467 2.95 21.58 14.76
N PHE A 468 3.77 21.69 15.82
CA PHE A 468 4.64 22.84 16.08
C PHE A 468 6.01 22.34 16.51
N GLU A 469 7.06 22.87 15.91
CA GLU A 469 8.45 22.64 16.27
C GLU A 469 9.02 23.91 16.89
N PHE A 470 9.74 23.80 18.00
CA PHE A 470 10.29 24.94 18.73
C PHE A 470 11.42 24.52 19.68
N ASP A 471 12.25 25.48 20.03
CA ASP A 471 13.30 25.33 21.04
C ASP A 471 12.84 25.97 22.34
N LEU A 472 13.06 25.29 23.48
CA LEU A 472 12.84 25.82 24.82
C LEU A 472 14.15 26.32 25.43
N LYS A 473 14.05 27.40 26.16
CA LYS A 473 15.11 27.95 27.04
C LYS A 473 14.69 27.83 28.51
N ASN A 474 15.69 27.89 29.39
CA ASN A 474 15.41 27.82 30.83
C ASN A 474 14.43 28.90 31.27
N ASN A 475 13.38 28.48 31.97
CA ASN A 475 12.24 29.27 32.45
C ASN A 475 11.28 29.78 31.36
N ASP A 476 11.35 29.27 30.14
CA ASP A 476 10.34 29.54 29.13
C ASP A 476 8.94 29.07 29.55
N ARG A 477 7.94 29.74 28.98
CA ARG A 477 6.53 29.40 29.15
C ARG A 477 5.91 29.13 27.77
N LEU A 478 5.50 27.87 27.55
CA LEU A 478 4.70 27.48 26.40
C LEU A 478 3.23 27.41 26.83
N GLU A 479 2.35 28.02 26.04
CA GLU A 479 0.91 27.97 26.26
C GLU A 479 0.22 27.36 25.06
N VAL A 480 -0.55 26.30 25.28
CA VAL A 480 -1.26 25.55 24.26
C VAL A 480 -2.76 25.68 24.47
N PHE A 481 -3.43 26.32 23.54
CA PHE A 481 -4.88 26.49 23.53
C PHE A 481 -5.47 25.67 22.39
N LEU A 482 -6.10 24.56 22.72
CA LEU A 482 -6.59 23.60 21.71
C LEU A 482 -7.83 24.11 20.95
N LYS A 483 -8.62 25.00 21.54
CA LYS A 483 -9.75 25.70 20.88
C LYS A 483 -9.46 27.15 20.49
N GLY A 484 -8.21 27.57 20.52
CA GLY A 484 -7.79 28.95 20.35
C GLY A 484 -7.74 29.71 21.67
N ALA A 485 -6.83 30.70 21.73
CA ALA A 485 -6.67 31.51 22.95
C ALA A 485 -7.98 32.20 23.29
N PRO A 486 -8.31 32.30 24.60
CA PRO A 486 -9.47 33.06 25.03
C PRO A 486 -9.38 34.50 24.52
N THR A 487 -10.34 34.93 23.70
CA THR A 487 -10.41 36.30 23.21
C THR A 487 -10.84 37.21 24.38
N GLY A 488 -9.91 37.93 24.97
CA GLY A 488 -10.19 39.19 25.63
C GLY A 488 -10.70 39.18 27.07
N ILE A 489 -10.54 38.09 27.85
CA ILE A 489 -10.68 38.21 29.32
C ILE A 489 -9.41 37.59 29.94
N GLY A 490 -8.52 38.45 30.41
CA GLY A 490 -7.36 38.01 31.18
C GLY A 490 -7.80 37.13 32.35
N THR A 491 -6.97 36.17 32.71
CA THR A 491 -7.19 35.19 33.78
C THR A 491 -7.81 35.90 34.99
N ILE A 492 -9.09 35.61 35.26
CA ILE A 492 -9.71 36.04 36.52
C ILE A 492 -9.00 35.22 37.58
N GLY A 493 -8.04 35.86 38.29
CA GLY A 493 -7.36 35.22 39.40
C GLY A 493 -8.41 34.62 40.34
N GLN A 494 -8.21 33.35 40.74
CA GLN A 494 -9.10 32.69 41.69
C GLN A 494 -9.36 33.61 42.86
N ALA A 495 -10.59 34.10 42.99
CA ALA A 495 -11.00 34.86 44.13
C ALA A 495 -10.83 33.99 45.37
N ARG A 496 -10.05 34.46 46.36
CA ARG A 496 -10.00 33.85 47.69
C ARG A 496 -11.43 33.61 48.17
N SER A 497 -11.71 32.44 48.66
CA SER A 497 -13.01 32.00 49.16
C SER A 497 -13.61 33.04 50.11
N GLY A 498 -14.72 33.70 49.72
CA GLY A 498 -15.49 34.55 50.64
C GLY A 498 -16.28 35.70 50.03
N GLU A 499 -15.89 36.30 48.90
CA GLU A 499 -16.65 37.39 48.29
C GLU A 499 -16.90 37.14 46.77
N ALA A 500 -18.15 37.26 46.37
CA ALA A 500 -18.53 37.16 44.96
C ALA A 500 -17.90 38.33 44.18
N ALA A 501 -16.89 38.05 43.37
CA ALA A 501 -16.27 39.04 42.48
C ALA A 501 -17.23 39.40 41.34
N VAL A 502 -17.57 40.67 41.22
CA VAL A 502 -18.47 41.21 40.20
C VAL A 502 -17.67 42.05 39.21
N TYR A 503 -17.85 41.77 37.91
CA TYR A 503 -17.19 42.52 36.86
C TYR A 503 -18.22 43.06 35.85
N ARG A 504 -17.91 44.18 35.20
CA ARG A 504 -18.63 44.67 34.01
C ARG A 504 -18.23 43.86 32.80
N LEU A 505 -18.95 44.00 31.70
CA LEU A 505 -18.64 43.31 30.44
C LEU A 505 -17.29 43.74 29.82
N ASP A 506 -16.78 44.91 30.20
CA ASP A 506 -15.46 45.43 29.81
C ASP A 506 -14.30 44.87 30.66
N GLY A 507 -14.59 43.96 31.61
CA GLY A 507 -13.61 43.36 32.51
C GLY A 507 -13.29 44.20 33.78
N THR A 508 -13.90 45.39 33.96
CA THR A 508 -13.66 46.23 35.12
C THR A 508 -14.35 45.65 36.37
N ARG A 509 -13.60 45.46 37.49
CA ARG A 509 -14.18 45.00 38.76
C ARG A 509 -15.05 46.06 39.38
N VAL A 510 -16.28 45.69 39.75
CA VAL A 510 -17.19 46.59 40.48
C VAL A 510 -16.92 46.50 41.96
N GLN A 511 -16.53 47.62 42.59
CA GLN A 511 -16.37 47.74 44.03
C GLN A 511 -17.63 48.41 44.62
N GLY A 512 -18.27 47.76 45.60
CA GLY A 512 -19.41 48.28 46.32
C GLY A 512 -20.64 47.39 46.33
N THR A 513 -21.57 47.64 47.28
CA THR A 513 -22.74 46.78 47.56
C THR A 513 -24.00 47.07 46.72
N GLY A 514 -23.96 47.98 45.75
CA GLY A 514 -25.13 48.36 44.95
C GLY A 514 -24.87 48.22 43.44
N LEU A 515 -25.28 47.12 42.84
CA LEU A 515 -25.22 46.99 41.38
C LEU A 515 -26.38 47.77 40.71
N SER A 516 -26.06 48.65 39.77
CA SER A 516 -27.07 49.33 38.93
C SER A 516 -27.64 48.34 37.92
N LYS A 517 -28.79 48.72 37.28
CA LYS A 517 -29.37 47.93 36.18
C LYS A 517 -28.30 47.73 35.10
N GLY A 518 -28.04 46.46 34.71
CA GLY A 518 -27.05 46.15 33.70
C GLY A 518 -26.73 44.67 33.63
N ILE A 519 -25.79 44.32 32.76
CA ILE A 519 -25.27 42.95 32.62
C ILE A 519 -23.87 42.93 33.27
N TYR A 520 -23.67 41.95 34.12
CA TYR A 520 -22.43 41.76 34.90
C TYR A 520 -21.95 40.32 34.78
N ILE A 521 -20.68 40.09 35.08
CA ILE A 521 -20.13 38.75 35.26
C ILE A 521 -19.98 38.56 36.79
N ILE A 522 -20.77 37.65 37.35
CA ILE A 522 -20.76 37.32 38.79
C ILE A 522 -20.35 35.86 38.93
N ASN A 523 -19.25 35.60 39.62
CA ASN A 523 -18.68 34.26 39.77
C ASN A 523 -18.51 33.53 38.43
N GLY A 524 -18.02 34.28 37.41
CA GLY A 524 -17.80 33.72 36.06
C GLY A 524 -19.06 33.54 35.21
N LYS A 525 -20.27 33.87 35.72
CA LYS A 525 -21.53 33.74 34.96
C LYS A 525 -22.08 35.12 34.58
N LYS A 526 -22.52 35.24 33.33
CA LYS A 526 -23.21 36.44 32.82
C LYS A 526 -24.59 36.57 33.49
N THR A 527 -24.78 37.60 34.27
CA THR A 527 -25.98 37.83 35.09
C THR A 527 -26.59 39.20 34.77
N ALA A 528 -27.86 39.26 34.48
CA ALA A 528 -28.60 40.51 34.28
C ALA A 528 -29.18 40.97 35.62
N ILE A 529 -28.89 42.20 36.02
CA ILE A 529 -29.48 42.85 37.19
C ILE A 529 -30.59 43.77 36.72
N ASN A 530 -31.83 43.44 37.06
CA ASN A 530 -33.01 44.24 36.81
C ASN A 530 -33.47 44.83 38.15
N LYS A 531 -32.95 45.99 38.54
CA LYS A 531 -33.57 46.75 39.64
C LYS A 531 -34.79 47.44 39.11
N ARG A 532 -35.97 47.17 39.71
CA ARG A 532 -37.18 48.01 39.60
C ARG A 532 -37.00 49.32 40.33
#